data_5062eb586a55f0b65bb7dd9e1819059c
#
_entry.id   5062eb586a55f0b65bb7dd9e1819059c
#
_cell.length_a   1.000
_cell.length_b   1.000
_cell.length_c   1.000
_cell.angle_alpha   90.00
_cell.angle_beta   90.00
_cell.angle_gamma   90.00
#
_symmetry.space_group_name_H-M   'P 1'
#
loop_
_entity.id
_entity.type
_entity.pdbx_description
1 polymer ?
#
loop_
_entity_poly.entity_id
_entity_poly.type
_entity_poly.pdbx_seq_one_letter_code
_entity_poly.pdbx_strand_id
1 'polypeptide(L)'
;VLETDGRRVYCTIAEYFRRTIAQLESVGKIGSTSKHKVTFSLLQQFRSTNIRFDEITVGYLRDFELFLMKKGNKSNSIATKFSVLKAVYNKALAEGIFTTPHSPFLQFKIGRLWTATRKRAIRKEDVQRLMQAEIPADGSAYLDFARDIFLFSYLSAGINFKDIATLRYCDMDEERIYYARHKTSKEMT
;
A
#
# COMPACT_ATOMS: atom_id res chain seq x y z
N VAL A 1 19.11 8.26 -17.51
CA VAL A 1 19.95 9.31 -18.11
C VAL A 1 19.13 9.91 -19.23
N LEU A 2 18.63 11.12 -19.04
CA LEU A 2 18.04 11.92 -20.12
C LEU A 2 19.19 12.70 -20.74
N GLU A 3 19.61 12.34 -21.93
CA GLU A 3 20.52 13.16 -22.73
C GLU A 3 19.76 14.35 -23.27
N THR A 4 19.96 15.49 -22.66
CA THR A 4 19.68 16.78 -23.27
C THR A 4 20.96 17.58 -23.16
N ASP A 5 21.53 17.90 -24.34
CA ASP A 5 22.59 18.89 -24.51
C ASP A 5 23.93 18.59 -23.78
N GLY A 6 24.48 17.37 -23.98
CA GLY A 6 25.86 17.03 -23.54
C GLY A 6 26.14 17.04 -22.04
N ARG A 7 25.17 17.36 -21.18
CA ARG A 7 25.25 17.24 -19.74
C ARG A 7 24.51 16.01 -19.26
N ARG A 8 25.21 15.09 -18.57
CA ARG A 8 24.56 13.98 -17.85
C ARG A 8 23.69 14.57 -16.74
N VAL A 9 22.41 14.68 -16.99
CA VAL A 9 21.43 15.07 -15.97
C VAL A 9 21.17 13.85 -15.09
N TYR A 10 21.74 13.86 -13.89
CA TYR A 10 21.48 12.81 -12.91
C TYR A 10 20.08 13.02 -12.31
N CYS A 11 19.20 12.02 -12.49
CA CYS A 11 17.88 12.04 -11.89
C CYS A 11 17.99 11.87 -10.37
N THR A 12 17.48 12.85 -9.62
CA THR A 12 17.44 12.79 -8.15
C THR A 12 16.34 11.85 -7.67
N ILE A 13 16.42 11.42 -6.40
CA ILE A 13 15.37 10.64 -5.76
C ILE A 13 14.02 11.37 -5.84
N ALA A 14 14.03 12.71 -5.61
CA ALA A 14 12.83 13.53 -5.65
C ALA A 14 12.15 13.49 -7.04
N GLU A 15 12.92 13.68 -8.09
CA GLU A 15 12.41 13.68 -9.47
C GLU A 15 11.84 12.32 -9.85
N TYR A 16 12.55 11.27 -9.51
CA TYR A 16 12.13 9.91 -9.82
C TYR A 16 10.87 9.49 -9.04
N PHE A 17 10.76 9.85 -7.76
CA PHE A 17 9.54 9.63 -6.97
C PHE A 17 8.35 10.36 -7.57
N ARG A 18 8.49 11.65 -7.94
CA ARG A 18 7.40 12.42 -8.56
C ARG A 18 6.95 11.76 -9.87
N ARG A 19 7.91 11.36 -10.74
CA ARG A 19 7.61 10.65 -11.98
C ARG A 19 6.87 9.34 -11.72
N THR A 20 7.32 8.54 -10.75
CA THR A 20 6.69 7.26 -10.40
C THR A 20 5.28 7.46 -9.84
N ILE A 21 5.07 8.48 -9.01
CA ILE A 21 3.74 8.83 -8.47
C ILE A 21 2.81 9.22 -9.61
N ALA A 22 3.23 10.09 -10.53
CA ALA A 22 2.42 10.49 -11.69
C ALA A 22 2.04 9.31 -12.58
N GLN A 23 2.97 8.37 -12.82
CA GLN A 23 2.69 7.13 -13.55
C GLN A 23 1.65 6.24 -12.85
N LEU A 24 1.72 6.13 -11.51
CA LEU A 24 0.75 5.35 -10.74
C LEU A 24 -0.64 6.00 -10.74
N GLU A 25 -0.70 7.32 -10.74
CA GLU A 25 -1.94 8.11 -10.85
C GLU A 25 -2.61 7.92 -12.21
N SER A 26 -1.84 8.01 -13.29
CA SER A 26 -2.36 7.88 -14.66
C SER A 26 -3.00 6.51 -14.94
N VAL A 27 -2.57 5.46 -14.23
CA VAL A 27 -3.14 4.11 -14.35
C VAL A 27 -4.12 3.77 -13.21
N GLY A 28 -4.55 4.76 -12.42
CA GLY A 28 -5.58 4.59 -11.38
C GLY A 28 -5.19 3.70 -10.19
N LYS A 29 -3.89 3.46 -9.95
CA LYS A 29 -3.40 2.61 -8.84
C LYS A 29 -3.42 3.35 -7.49
N ILE A 30 -4.60 3.76 -7.02
CA ILE A 30 -4.81 4.62 -5.84
C ILE A 30 -4.05 4.14 -4.60
N GLY A 31 -4.14 2.85 -4.26
CA GLY A 31 -3.47 2.30 -3.06
C GLY A 31 -1.94 2.32 -3.14
N SER A 32 -1.36 2.12 -4.32
CA SER A 32 0.08 2.23 -4.54
C SER A 32 0.52 3.69 -4.53
N THR A 33 -0.20 4.56 -5.19
CA THR A 33 0.02 6.01 -5.22
C THR A 33 0.09 6.58 -3.80
N SER A 34 -0.90 6.27 -2.96
CA SER A 34 -0.95 6.73 -1.56
C SER A 34 0.30 6.30 -0.78
N LYS A 35 0.72 5.04 -0.91
CA LYS A 35 1.95 4.54 -0.25
C LYS A 35 3.20 5.28 -0.72
N HIS A 36 3.32 5.55 -2.03
CA HIS A 36 4.46 6.30 -2.58
C HIS A 36 4.46 7.75 -2.10
N LYS A 37 3.31 8.44 -2.12
CA LYS A 37 3.19 9.82 -1.61
C LYS A 37 3.60 9.93 -0.15
N VAL A 38 3.08 9.05 0.71
CA VAL A 38 3.42 9.04 2.15
C VAL A 38 4.91 8.76 2.36
N THR A 39 5.48 7.78 1.64
CA THR A 39 6.91 7.45 1.77
C THR A 39 7.77 8.62 1.31
N PHE A 40 7.44 9.25 0.19
CA PHE A 40 8.16 10.40 -0.34
C PHE A 40 8.10 11.60 0.62
N SER A 41 6.92 11.93 1.14
CA SER A 41 6.76 12.99 2.15
C SER A 41 7.62 12.76 3.40
N LEU A 42 7.74 11.51 3.87
CA LEU A 42 8.58 11.17 5.02
C LEU A 42 10.08 11.26 4.69
N LEU A 43 10.49 10.90 3.47
CA LEU A 43 11.87 11.10 3.02
C LEU A 43 12.24 12.60 2.98
N GLN A 44 11.33 13.45 2.47
CA GLN A 44 11.52 14.90 2.44
C GLN A 44 11.64 15.52 3.84
N GLN A 45 10.89 15.00 4.83
CA GLN A 45 10.98 15.42 6.22
C GLN A 45 12.25 14.91 6.91
N PHE A 46 12.80 13.79 6.46
CA PHE A 46 13.99 13.20 7.03
C PHE A 46 15.26 13.95 6.62
N ARG A 47 15.48 14.10 5.32
CA ARG A 47 16.64 14.80 4.73
C ARG A 47 16.29 15.32 3.34
N SER A 48 17.19 16.13 2.76
CA SER A 48 17.07 16.52 1.35
C SER A 48 16.88 15.29 0.45
N THR A 49 15.93 15.37 -0.46
CA THR A 49 15.69 14.35 -1.49
C THR A 49 16.32 14.70 -2.84
N ASN A 50 17.06 15.82 -2.90
CA ASN A 50 17.86 16.21 -4.06
C ASN A 50 19.19 15.48 -4.11
N ILE A 51 19.27 14.30 -3.50
CA ILE A 51 20.40 13.38 -3.54
C ILE A 51 20.23 12.36 -4.65
N ARG A 52 21.34 11.77 -5.09
CA ARG A 52 21.37 10.72 -6.09
C ARG A 52 21.07 9.36 -5.46
N PHE A 53 20.71 8.38 -6.27
CA PHE A 53 20.43 7.02 -5.80
C PHE A 53 21.66 6.30 -5.24
N ASP A 54 22.87 6.61 -5.75
CA ASP A 54 24.12 6.05 -5.27
C ASP A 54 24.52 6.59 -3.87
N GLU A 55 23.94 7.68 -3.41
CA GLU A 55 24.10 8.21 -2.06
C GLU A 55 23.23 7.49 -1.01
N ILE A 56 22.29 6.63 -1.44
CA ILE A 56 21.53 5.77 -0.53
C ILE A 56 22.43 4.64 -0.03
N THR A 57 23.08 4.87 1.10
CA THR A 57 23.93 3.89 1.77
C THR A 57 23.15 3.09 2.83
N VAL A 58 23.77 2.04 3.37
CA VAL A 58 23.21 1.29 4.53
C VAL A 58 23.05 2.23 5.74
N GLY A 59 24.00 3.17 5.94
CA GLY A 59 23.90 4.20 6.98
C GLY A 59 22.67 5.08 6.80
N TYR A 60 22.44 5.59 5.57
CA TYR A 60 21.23 6.35 5.23
C TYR A 60 19.93 5.59 5.58
N LEU A 61 19.88 4.29 5.25
CA LEU A 61 18.70 3.47 5.54
C LEU A 61 18.48 3.28 7.05
N ARG A 62 19.55 3.09 7.83
CA ARG A 62 19.49 2.99 9.31
C ARG A 62 19.04 4.29 9.96
N ASP A 63 19.57 5.42 9.51
CA ASP A 63 19.18 6.74 10.02
C ASP A 63 17.68 7.03 9.69
N PHE A 64 17.23 6.67 8.50
CA PHE A 64 15.81 6.80 8.12
C PHE A 64 14.92 5.90 8.98
N GLU A 65 15.35 4.67 9.30
CA GLU A 65 14.63 3.79 10.22
C GLU A 65 14.49 4.43 11.60
N LEU A 66 15.57 4.95 12.18
CA LEU A 66 15.56 5.63 13.48
C LEU A 66 14.63 6.87 13.46
N PHE A 67 14.64 7.64 12.37
CA PHE A 67 13.74 8.77 12.19
C PHE A 67 12.27 8.31 12.21
N LEU A 68 11.93 7.24 11.50
CA LEU A 68 10.58 6.71 11.46
C LEU A 68 10.10 6.17 12.82
N MET A 69 11.02 5.53 13.57
CA MET A 69 10.75 5.07 14.94
C MET A 69 10.49 6.26 15.87
N LYS A 70 11.32 7.31 15.83
CA LYS A 70 11.12 8.53 16.62
C LYS A 70 9.79 9.22 16.33
N LYS A 71 9.29 9.10 15.09
CA LYS A 71 7.94 9.56 14.70
C LYS A 71 6.79 8.65 15.17
N GLY A 72 7.07 7.59 15.92
CA GLY A 72 6.05 6.67 16.43
C GLY A 72 5.50 5.68 15.41
N ASN A 73 6.18 5.48 14.27
CA ASN A 73 5.74 4.48 13.29
C ASN A 73 5.94 3.06 13.83
N LYS A 74 4.90 2.22 13.68
CA LYS A 74 4.98 0.79 14.02
C LYS A 74 5.84 0.03 13.00
N SER A 75 6.46 -1.08 13.42
CA SER A 75 7.41 -1.88 12.64
C SER A 75 6.90 -2.24 11.24
N ASN A 76 5.68 -2.79 11.11
CA ASN A 76 5.08 -3.11 9.80
C ASN A 76 4.85 -1.87 8.92
N SER A 77 4.58 -0.72 9.53
CA SER A 77 4.45 0.54 8.82
C SER A 77 5.81 1.00 8.28
N ILE A 78 6.88 0.84 9.07
CA ILE A 78 8.27 1.11 8.65
C ILE A 78 8.65 0.15 7.50
N ALA A 79 8.41 -1.14 7.66
CA ALA A 79 8.67 -2.15 6.63
C ALA A 79 7.99 -1.79 5.29
N THR A 80 6.74 -1.31 5.33
CA THR A 80 6.02 -0.87 4.12
C THR A 80 6.74 0.29 3.41
N LYS A 81 7.23 1.29 4.16
CA LYS A 81 7.95 2.44 3.60
C LYS A 81 9.28 2.02 2.97
N PHE A 82 10.02 1.13 3.63
CA PHE A 82 11.24 0.56 3.06
C PHE A 82 10.97 -0.31 1.83
N SER A 83 9.84 -1.03 1.78
CA SER A 83 9.44 -1.80 0.60
C SER A 83 9.18 -0.88 -0.59
N VAL A 84 8.53 0.26 -0.38
CA VAL A 84 8.33 1.29 -1.42
C VAL A 84 9.66 1.87 -1.87
N LEU A 85 10.53 2.29 -0.94
CA LEU A 85 11.83 2.86 -1.27
C LEU A 85 12.70 1.87 -2.06
N LYS A 86 12.73 0.59 -1.64
CA LYS A 86 13.45 -0.48 -2.35
C LYS A 86 12.89 -0.70 -3.75
N ALA A 87 11.56 -0.69 -3.92
CA ALA A 87 10.93 -0.86 -5.23
C ALA A 87 11.32 0.29 -6.18
N VAL A 88 11.29 1.53 -5.70
CA VAL A 88 11.71 2.71 -6.46
C VAL A 88 13.20 2.64 -6.79
N TYR A 89 14.05 2.29 -5.84
CA TYR A 89 15.49 2.10 -6.02
C TYR A 89 15.80 1.05 -7.09
N ASN A 90 15.20 -0.13 -6.98
CA ASN A 90 15.42 -1.22 -7.93
C ASN A 90 14.89 -0.88 -9.33
N LYS A 91 13.77 -0.16 -9.41
CA LYS A 91 13.21 0.28 -10.70
C LYS A 91 14.15 1.29 -11.37
N ALA A 92 14.67 2.26 -10.63
CA ALA A 92 15.64 3.23 -11.14
C ALA A 92 16.95 2.56 -11.60
N LEU A 93 17.42 1.55 -10.85
CA LEU A 93 18.58 0.74 -11.24
C LEU A 93 18.33 -0.04 -12.54
N ALA A 94 17.18 -0.70 -12.66
CA ALA A 94 16.80 -1.45 -13.85
C ALA A 94 16.61 -0.55 -15.10
N GLU A 95 16.18 0.71 -14.91
CA GLU A 95 16.08 1.72 -15.97
C GLU A 95 17.42 2.39 -16.31
N GLY A 96 18.53 1.99 -15.68
CA GLY A 96 19.87 2.54 -15.93
C GLY A 96 20.06 3.99 -15.45
N ILE A 97 19.21 4.50 -14.57
CA ILE A 97 19.31 5.86 -14.01
C ILE A 97 20.62 6.03 -13.23
N PHE A 98 21.09 4.97 -12.60
CA PHE A 98 22.38 4.88 -11.92
C PHE A 98 22.90 3.46 -11.95
N THR A 99 24.16 3.27 -11.58
CA THR A 99 24.78 1.96 -11.44
C THR A 99 25.36 1.81 -10.04
N THR A 100 25.34 0.60 -9.51
CA THR A 100 25.95 0.30 -8.22
C THR A 100 26.52 -1.13 -8.23
N PRO A 101 27.71 -1.37 -7.68
CA PRO A 101 28.24 -2.73 -7.54
C PRO A 101 27.45 -3.55 -6.53
N HIS A 102 26.90 -2.89 -5.49
CA HIS A 102 26.15 -3.56 -4.43
C HIS A 102 24.98 -2.71 -3.94
N SER A 103 23.78 -3.25 -4.00
CA SER A 103 22.60 -2.59 -3.45
C SER A 103 22.67 -2.56 -1.92
N PRO A 104 22.44 -1.40 -1.27
CA PRO A 104 22.41 -1.30 0.19
C PRO A 104 21.32 -2.17 0.82
N PHE A 105 20.28 -2.53 0.07
CA PHE A 105 19.22 -3.43 0.51
C PHE A 105 19.63 -4.92 0.59
N LEU A 106 20.83 -5.27 0.13
CA LEU A 106 21.40 -6.60 0.39
C LEU A 106 21.79 -6.75 1.87
N GLN A 107 22.33 -5.69 2.47
CA GLN A 107 22.72 -5.67 3.88
C GLN A 107 21.59 -5.21 4.79
N PHE A 108 20.78 -4.24 4.34
CA PHE A 108 19.60 -3.77 5.08
C PHE A 108 18.40 -4.70 4.82
N LYS A 109 18.22 -5.68 5.70
CA LYS A 109 17.16 -6.69 5.56
C LYS A 109 15.81 -6.13 6.02
N ILE A 110 14.93 -5.78 5.09
CA ILE A 110 13.55 -5.30 5.39
C ILE A 110 12.74 -6.37 6.11
N GLY A 111 13.01 -7.66 5.83
CA GLY A 111 12.29 -8.80 6.43
C GLY A 111 12.26 -8.77 7.96
N ARG A 112 13.31 -8.28 8.61
CA ARG A 112 13.40 -8.15 10.07
C ARG A 112 12.40 -7.16 10.69
N LEU A 113 11.87 -6.26 9.87
CA LEU A 113 10.91 -5.24 10.31
C LEU A 113 9.47 -5.76 10.29
N TRP A 114 9.20 -6.91 9.66
CA TRP A 114 7.88 -7.48 9.63
C TRP A 114 7.60 -8.24 10.93
N THR A 115 6.54 -7.83 11.62
CA THR A 115 6.06 -8.49 12.83
C THR A 115 4.70 -9.10 12.58
N ALA A 116 4.48 -10.30 13.13
CA ALA A 116 3.17 -10.94 13.07
C ALA A 116 2.12 -10.06 13.77
N THR A 117 0.99 -9.89 13.11
CA THR A 117 -0.16 -9.19 13.70
C THR A 117 -1.18 -10.21 14.18
N ARG A 118 -1.76 -9.98 15.35
CA ARG A 118 -2.83 -10.84 15.88
C ARG A 118 -4.00 -10.84 14.90
N LYS A 119 -4.36 -12.02 14.41
CA LYS A 119 -5.58 -12.19 13.63
C LYS A 119 -6.79 -11.97 14.55
N ARG A 120 -7.63 -11.02 14.17
CA ARG A 120 -8.89 -10.74 14.88
C ARG A 120 -10.00 -11.48 14.13
N ALA A 121 -10.23 -12.73 14.51
CA ALA A 121 -11.39 -13.48 14.03
C ALA A 121 -12.57 -13.18 14.95
N ILE A 122 -13.72 -12.91 14.36
CA ILE A 122 -15.01 -12.85 15.08
C ILE A 122 -15.52 -14.28 15.30
N ARG A 123 -16.13 -14.56 16.44
CA ARG A 123 -16.73 -15.88 16.70
C ARG A 123 -18.08 -16.00 15.99
N LYS A 124 -18.48 -17.22 15.70
CA LYS A 124 -19.77 -17.51 15.04
C LYS A 124 -20.96 -17.01 15.86
N GLU A 125 -20.89 -17.14 17.18
CA GLU A 125 -21.90 -16.67 18.13
C GLU A 125 -22.06 -15.15 18.07
N ASP A 126 -20.95 -14.41 17.91
CA ASP A 126 -20.98 -12.95 17.80
C ASP A 126 -21.57 -12.50 16.45
N VAL A 127 -21.34 -13.27 15.37
CA VAL A 127 -22.02 -13.03 14.08
C VAL A 127 -23.52 -13.26 14.22
N GLN A 128 -23.95 -14.34 14.88
CA GLN A 128 -25.36 -14.62 15.11
C GLN A 128 -26.03 -13.51 15.94
N ARG A 129 -25.35 -13.00 17.00
CA ARG A 129 -25.85 -11.85 17.77
C ARG A 129 -25.98 -10.61 16.90
N LEU A 130 -25.02 -10.36 16.01
CA LEU A 130 -25.07 -9.23 15.08
C LEU A 130 -26.26 -9.34 14.10
N MET A 131 -26.56 -10.56 13.63
CA MET A 131 -27.73 -10.81 12.77
C MET A 131 -29.07 -10.53 13.47
N GLN A 132 -29.14 -10.76 14.79
CA GLN A 132 -30.34 -10.58 15.61
C GLN A 132 -30.38 -9.21 16.30
N ALA A 133 -29.35 -8.41 16.17
CA ALA A 133 -29.25 -7.11 16.85
C ALA A 133 -30.31 -6.14 16.32
N GLU A 134 -31.17 -5.69 17.23
CA GLU A 134 -32.04 -4.54 16.98
C GLU A 134 -31.21 -3.25 17.07
N ILE A 135 -31.24 -2.48 16.00
CA ILE A 135 -30.58 -1.17 15.96
C ILE A 135 -31.61 -0.13 16.41
N PRO A 136 -31.32 0.67 17.46
CA PRO A 136 -32.27 1.69 17.91
C PRO A 136 -32.66 2.64 16.78
N ALA A 137 -33.92 3.06 16.76
CA ALA A 137 -34.46 3.95 15.72
C ALA A 137 -33.78 5.32 15.66
N ASP A 138 -33.13 5.73 16.76
CA ASP A 138 -32.25 6.89 16.84
C ASP A 138 -30.80 6.59 16.42
N GLY A 139 -30.45 5.30 16.31
CA GLY A 139 -29.25 4.83 15.69
C GLY A 139 -29.24 5.21 14.22
N SER A 140 -28.20 5.87 13.78
CA SER A 140 -28.13 6.34 12.40
C SER A 140 -28.39 5.18 11.42
N ALA A 141 -29.11 5.43 10.32
CA ALA A 141 -29.30 4.50 9.20
C ALA A 141 -27.96 3.90 8.71
N TYR A 142 -26.85 4.54 9.06
CA TYR A 142 -25.50 4.09 8.84
C TYR A 142 -25.14 2.79 9.60
N LEU A 143 -25.69 2.57 10.79
CA LEU A 143 -25.41 1.34 11.57
C LEU A 143 -26.09 0.12 10.96
N ASP A 144 -27.35 0.26 10.49
CA ASP A 144 -28.03 -0.80 9.76
C ASP A 144 -27.26 -1.16 8.49
N PHE A 145 -26.92 -0.17 7.70
CA PHE A 145 -26.13 -0.36 6.47
C PHE A 145 -24.78 -1.03 6.75
N ALA A 146 -24.05 -0.57 7.80
CA ALA A 146 -22.76 -1.16 8.16
C ALA A 146 -22.88 -2.62 8.61
N ARG A 147 -23.94 -2.97 9.38
CA ARG A 147 -24.26 -4.35 9.76
C ARG A 147 -24.51 -5.20 8.51
N ASP A 148 -25.36 -4.73 7.63
CA ASP A 148 -25.79 -5.49 6.45
C ASP A 148 -24.62 -5.72 5.47
N ILE A 149 -23.79 -4.72 5.23
CA ILE A 149 -22.55 -4.87 4.45
C ILE A 149 -21.56 -5.84 5.11
N PHE A 150 -21.43 -5.80 6.43
CA PHE A 150 -20.57 -6.75 7.16
C PHE A 150 -21.10 -8.18 7.00
N LEU A 151 -22.39 -8.39 7.21
CA LEU A 151 -23.03 -9.71 7.08
C LEU A 151 -22.96 -10.22 5.65
N PHE A 152 -23.23 -9.37 4.68
CA PHE A 152 -23.07 -9.71 3.26
C PHE A 152 -21.65 -10.16 2.95
N SER A 153 -20.64 -9.38 3.37
CA SER A 153 -19.23 -9.73 3.20
C SER A 153 -18.90 -11.08 3.86
N TYR A 154 -19.37 -11.29 5.10
CA TYR A 154 -19.11 -12.51 5.86
C TYR A 154 -19.72 -13.76 5.19
N LEU A 155 -20.99 -13.67 4.81
CA LEU A 155 -21.74 -14.78 4.19
C LEU A 155 -21.27 -15.07 2.76
N SER A 156 -20.75 -14.06 2.05
CA SER A 156 -20.15 -14.20 0.71
C SER A 156 -18.65 -14.53 0.75
N ALA A 157 -18.19 -15.32 1.72
CA ALA A 157 -16.82 -15.81 1.86
C ALA A 157 -15.74 -14.70 1.93
N GLY A 158 -16.10 -13.51 2.45
CA GLY A 158 -15.15 -12.41 2.70
C GLY A 158 -14.89 -11.50 1.50
N ILE A 159 -15.89 -11.25 0.69
CA ILE A 159 -15.83 -10.26 -0.39
C ILE A 159 -15.46 -8.89 0.19
N ASN A 160 -14.53 -8.18 -0.44
CA ASN A 160 -14.10 -6.86 0.04
C ASN A 160 -15.19 -5.81 -0.18
N PHE A 161 -15.27 -4.81 0.71
CA PHE A 161 -16.19 -3.68 0.58
C PHE A 161 -16.11 -2.99 -0.80
N LYS A 162 -14.90 -2.81 -1.34
CA LYS A 162 -14.74 -2.21 -2.67
C LYS A 162 -15.36 -3.06 -3.78
N ASP A 163 -15.23 -4.38 -3.67
CA ASP A 163 -15.81 -5.31 -4.64
C ASP A 163 -17.34 -5.33 -4.49
N ILE A 164 -17.87 -5.31 -3.25
CA ILE A 164 -19.31 -5.16 -2.96
C ILE A 164 -19.88 -3.88 -3.59
N ALA A 165 -19.19 -2.74 -3.40
CA ALA A 165 -19.64 -1.45 -3.89
C ALA A 165 -19.70 -1.33 -5.43
N THR A 166 -19.10 -2.29 -6.14
CA THR A 166 -19.10 -2.34 -7.63
C THR A 166 -19.92 -3.47 -8.19
N LEU A 167 -20.53 -4.34 -7.35
CA LEU A 167 -21.43 -5.39 -7.80
C LEU A 167 -22.67 -4.81 -8.49
N ARG A 168 -23.11 -5.50 -9.52
CA ARG A 168 -24.35 -5.23 -10.26
C ARG A 168 -25.27 -6.43 -10.19
N TYR A 169 -26.55 -6.23 -10.39
CA TYR A 169 -27.53 -7.33 -10.44
C TYR A 169 -27.20 -8.39 -11.51
N CYS A 170 -26.59 -7.99 -12.62
CA CYS A 170 -26.15 -8.94 -13.66
C CYS A 170 -24.93 -9.79 -13.25
N ASP A 171 -24.24 -9.42 -12.16
CA ASP A 171 -23.12 -10.19 -11.63
C ASP A 171 -23.57 -11.29 -10.65
N MET A 172 -24.89 -11.49 -10.49
CA MET A 172 -25.50 -12.46 -9.57
C MET A 172 -26.54 -13.31 -10.29
N ASP A 173 -26.56 -14.59 -9.97
CA ASP A 173 -27.69 -15.49 -10.24
C ASP A 173 -28.32 -15.98 -8.92
N GLU A 174 -29.19 -16.97 -8.97
CA GLU A 174 -29.92 -17.49 -7.79
C GLU A 174 -28.99 -18.12 -6.76
N GLU A 175 -27.79 -18.57 -7.16
CA GLU A 175 -26.90 -19.35 -6.31
C GLU A 175 -25.53 -18.69 -6.10
N ARG A 176 -25.10 -17.79 -7.00
CA ARG A 176 -23.71 -17.34 -7.06
C ARG A 176 -23.56 -15.86 -7.37
N ILE A 177 -22.41 -15.34 -6.93
CA ILE A 177 -21.92 -13.99 -7.24
C ILE A 177 -20.65 -14.12 -8.08
N TYR A 178 -20.67 -13.55 -9.29
CA TYR A 178 -19.54 -13.55 -10.22
C TYR A 178 -18.92 -12.16 -10.22
N TYR A 179 -17.64 -12.03 -9.86
CA TYR A 179 -16.97 -10.74 -9.90
C TYR A 179 -15.47 -10.86 -10.12
N ALA A 180 -14.88 -9.90 -10.80
CA ALA A 180 -13.44 -9.78 -10.86
C ALA A 180 -12.91 -9.00 -9.66
N ARG A 181 -12.07 -9.64 -8.83
CA ARG A 181 -11.52 -9.01 -7.64
C ARG A 181 -10.70 -7.77 -8.00
N HIS A 182 -11.12 -6.60 -7.57
CA HIS A 182 -10.53 -5.32 -7.96
C HIS A 182 -9.02 -5.20 -7.68
N LYS A 183 -8.54 -5.86 -6.62
CA LYS A 183 -7.12 -5.82 -6.23
C LYS A 183 -6.21 -6.67 -7.12
N THR A 184 -6.69 -7.77 -7.65
CA THR A 184 -5.88 -8.79 -8.33
C THR A 184 -6.36 -9.11 -9.72
N SER A 185 -7.50 -8.57 -10.16
CA SER A 185 -8.20 -8.89 -11.40
C SER A 185 -8.48 -10.39 -11.55
N LYS A 186 -8.52 -11.13 -10.42
CA LYS A 186 -8.84 -12.55 -10.40
C LYS A 186 -10.35 -12.70 -10.39
N GLU A 187 -10.86 -13.52 -11.31
CA GLU A 187 -12.26 -13.92 -11.30
C GLU A 187 -12.58 -14.77 -10.08
N MET A 188 -13.71 -14.49 -9.46
CA MET A 188 -14.24 -15.14 -8.26
C MET A 188 -15.68 -15.54 -8.52
N THR A 189 -16.06 -16.70 -7.98
CA THR A 189 -17.41 -17.25 -8.00
C THR A 189 -17.79 -17.75 -6.63
#